data_6a1fcd6f78db3795159b58ee717dcfa7
#
_entry.id   6a1fcd6f78db3795159b58ee717dcfa7
#
_cell.length_a   1.000
_cell.length_b   1.000
_cell.length_c   1.000
_cell.angle_alpha   90.00
_cell.angle_beta   90.00
_cell.angle_gamma   90.00
#
_symmetry.space_group_name_H-M   'P 1'
#
loop_
_entity.id
_entity.type
_entity.pdbx_description
1 polymer ?
#
loop_
_entity_poly.entity_id
_entity_poly.type
_entity_poly.pdbx_seq_one_letter_code
_entity_poly.pdbx_strand_id
1 'polypeptide(L)'
;MQTIKLLSIGILLAAATSVLAQNPPPGFVALFNGKDASGWRGGDTYDHRKWMAMPEVERKAKDAEWTADMNKHWRAEGNQFINDGNGKYATTEKDYGDFELLLEYKTVAKADSGIYLRGVPQVQIWDFTEKEKFKLGADKGSGGLWNNNAGSLGKDPLVLADKPFGEWNKFRILMVGSRVSIWLNDKMVVDHAVLENYYDKNDKDHKANPRPVPAKGPIELQTHGGEIRWRNIFLREIGADEANKILASHGGNGFVSAFNGRDLSGWAGPVENYEVLDGSIVCKPKKGGTVYTKEEYGDFAARVEFKLPPGGNNGLAIRYPGSGDTAYVGMCELQVLDDAAAQYAKLDARQYCGSAYGMMAAHRGYVRPPGQWNFEEVTVKGSTIKVELNGFVILDGDLAKVTEFMAKSPHPGKDRASGHFGFAGHGDAVAFRNVLLKKL
;
A
#
# COMPACT_ATOMS: atom_id res chain seq x y z
N MET A 1 29.93 -60.12 -56.35
CA MET A 1 29.98 -58.68 -55.92
C MET A 1 28.78 -58.40 -55.06
N GLN A 2 28.97 -58.42 -53.70
CA GLN A 2 27.94 -58.08 -52.75
C GLN A 2 28.17 -56.62 -52.29
N THR A 3 27.18 -55.78 -52.45
CA THR A 3 27.23 -54.36 -52.08
C THR A 3 26.75 -54.22 -50.64
N ILE A 4 27.63 -53.81 -49.77
CA ILE A 4 27.33 -53.53 -48.39
C ILE A 4 26.76 -52.09 -48.29
N LYS A 5 25.50 -51.95 -47.87
CA LYS A 5 24.89 -50.65 -47.54
C LYS A 5 25.27 -50.27 -46.11
N LEU A 6 26.06 -49.22 -45.92
CA LEU A 6 26.26 -48.58 -44.62
C LEU A 6 25.03 -47.76 -44.24
N LEU A 7 24.44 -48.10 -43.10
CA LEU A 7 23.38 -47.33 -42.46
C LEU A 7 24.03 -46.32 -41.53
N SER A 8 23.98 -45.03 -41.88
CA SER A 8 24.44 -43.94 -40.97
C SER A 8 23.34 -43.62 -39.97
N ILE A 9 23.55 -43.93 -38.69
CA ILE A 9 22.69 -43.50 -37.60
C ILE A 9 23.14 -42.09 -37.17
N GLY A 10 22.35 -41.09 -37.54
CA GLY A 10 22.53 -39.72 -37.06
C GLY A 10 22.02 -39.59 -35.62
N ILE A 11 22.91 -39.43 -34.68
CA ILE A 11 22.56 -39.07 -33.27
C ILE A 11 22.24 -37.58 -33.26
N LEU A 12 20.94 -37.22 -33.10
CA LEU A 12 20.53 -35.86 -32.78
C LEU A 12 20.90 -35.58 -31.33
N LEU A 13 21.99 -34.88 -31.08
CA LEU A 13 22.27 -34.26 -29.76
C LEU A 13 21.31 -33.06 -29.61
N ALA A 14 20.27 -33.23 -28.81
CA ALA A 14 19.49 -32.10 -28.34
C ALA A 14 20.36 -31.32 -27.33
N ALA A 15 20.93 -30.22 -27.79
CA ALA A 15 21.60 -29.26 -26.92
C ALA A 15 20.56 -28.66 -25.98
N ALA A 16 20.52 -29.14 -24.73
CA ALA A 16 19.80 -28.46 -23.65
C ALA A 16 20.52 -27.12 -23.38
N THR A 17 20.01 -26.06 -23.96
CA THR A 17 20.41 -24.70 -23.56
C THR A 17 19.97 -24.48 -22.13
N SER A 18 20.90 -24.60 -21.18
CA SER A 18 20.67 -24.17 -19.81
C SER A 18 20.39 -22.65 -19.84
N VAL A 19 19.14 -22.27 -19.65
CA VAL A 19 18.78 -20.87 -19.44
C VAL A 19 19.38 -20.50 -18.06
N LEU A 20 20.48 -19.78 -18.07
CA LEU A 20 21.10 -19.25 -16.84
C LEU A 20 20.05 -18.36 -16.12
N ALA A 21 19.99 -18.49 -14.80
CA ALA A 21 19.19 -17.57 -13.99
C ALA A 21 19.64 -16.13 -14.30
N GLN A 22 18.67 -15.25 -14.55
CA GLN A 22 18.97 -13.84 -14.72
C GLN A 22 19.41 -13.28 -13.36
N ASN A 23 20.50 -12.51 -13.32
CA ASN A 23 20.88 -11.82 -12.10
C ASN A 23 19.85 -10.73 -11.76
N PRO A 24 19.54 -10.53 -10.47
CA PRO A 24 18.68 -9.43 -10.07
C PRO A 24 19.20 -8.09 -10.59
N PRO A 25 18.32 -7.18 -11.04
CA PRO A 25 18.73 -5.81 -11.34
C PRO A 25 19.35 -5.11 -10.12
N PRO A 26 20.16 -4.04 -10.31
CA PRO A 26 20.69 -3.27 -9.20
C PRO A 26 19.61 -2.84 -8.19
N GLY A 27 19.85 -3.08 -6.90
CA GLY A 27 18.91 -2.78 -5.81
C GLY A 27 17.84 -3.85 -5.55
N PHE A 28 17.72 -4.85 -6.41
CA PHE A 28 16.80 -5.96 -6.21
C PHE A 28 17.49 -7.18 -5.60
N VAL A 29 16.72 -7.99 -4.87
CA VAL A 29 17.11 -9.30 -4.37
C VAL A 29 16.25 -10.37 -5.04
N ALA A 30 16.83 -11.56 -5.26
CA ALA A 30 16.07 -12.70 -5.76
C ALA A 30 15.25 -13.31 -4.61
N LEU A 31 13.94 -13.46 -4.80
CA LEU A 31 13.07 -14.19 -3.88
C LEU A 31 13.10 -15.70 -4.14
N PHE A 32 13.44 -16.11 -5.35
CA PHE A 32 13.65 -17.51 -5.72
C PHE A 32 15.09 -17.70 -6.17
N ASN A 33 15.77 -18.69 -5.56
CA ASN A 33 17.20 -18.95 -5.78
C ASN A 33 17.51 -19.80 -7.03
N GLY A 34 16.46 -20.24 -7.76
CA GLY A 34 16.59 -21.10 -8.95
C GLY A 34 16.86 -22.56 -8.66
N LYS A 35 16.94 -22.99 -7.39
CA LYS A 35 17.37 -24.35 -7.00
C LYS A 35 16.36 -25.11 -6.17
N ASP A 36 15.70 -24.42 -5.21
CA ASP A 36 14.78 -25.00 -4.26
C ASP A 36 13.81 -23.93 -3.70
N ALA A 37 12.90 -24.35 -2.82
CA ALA A 37 11.91 -23.47 -2.20
C ALA A 37 12.44 -22.73 -0.95
N SER A 38 13.74 -22.59 -0.75
CA SER A 38 14.30 -21.83 0.37
C SER A 38 13.78 -20.38 0.36
N GLY A 39 13.33 -19.89 1.52
CA GLY A 39 12.68 -18.58 1.69
C GLY A 39 11.19 -18.58 1.37
N TRP A 40 10.61 -19.75 1.05
CA TRP A 40 9.18 -19.94 0.81
C TRP A 40 8.59 -20.97 1.77
N ARG A 41 7.39 -20.72 2.25
CA ARG A 41 6.55 -21.61 3.05
C ARG A 41 5.19 -21.81 2.37
N GLY A 42 4.42 -22.77 2.84
CA GLY A 42 3.04 -22.94 2.42
C GLY A 42 2.14 -21.80 2.91
N GLY A 43 1.17 -21.42 2.09
CA GLY A 43 0.15 -20.43 2.42
C GLY A 43 -1.21 -20.79 1.82
N ASP A 44 -2.19 -19.95 2.10
CA ASP A 44 -3.58 -20.11 1.64
C ASP A 44 -4.27 -18.75 1.58
N THR A 45 -5.49 -18.67 1.03
CA THR A 45 -6.34 -17.49 1.20
C THR A 45 -6.72 -17.36 2.68
N TYR A 46 -5.83 -16.78 3.44
CA TYR A 46 -5.96 -16.61 4.89
C TYR A 46 -5.47 -15.24 5.34
N ASP A 47 -6.25 -14.51 6.15
CA ASP A 47 -5.86 -13.18 6.64
C ASP A 47 -4.54 -13.25 7.42
N HIS A 48 -3.49 -12.66 6.88
CA HIS A 48 -2.16 -12.62 7.46
C HIS A 48 -2.14 -12.04 8.89
N ARG A 49 -3.03 -11.10 9.19
CA ARG A 49 -3.16 -10.53 10.56
C ARG A 49 -3.71 -11.57 11.53
N LYS A 50 -4.67 -12.40 11.10
CA LYS A 50 -5.20 -13.52 11.91
C LYS A 50 -4.12 -14.58 12.10
N TRP A 51 -3.31 -14.86 11.06
CA TRP A 51 -2.18 -15.77 11.15
C TRP A 51 -1.11 -15.25 12.13
N MET A 52 -0.73 -13.95 12.07
CA MET A 52 0.21 -13.32 13.00
C MET A 52 -0.29 -13.30 14.45
N ALA A 53 -1.61 -13.19 14.66
CA ALA A 53 -2.23 -13.19 15.98
C ALA A 53 -2.38 -14.57 16.61
N MET A 54 -2.11 -15.66 15.87
CA MET A 54 -2.15 -17.01 16.42
C MET A 54 -1.07 -17.21 17.48
N PRO A 55 -1.32 -18.06 18.50
CA PRO A 55 -0.26 -18.56 19.37
C PRO A 55 0.87 -19.20 18.54
N GLU A 56 2.11 -18.94 18.93
CA GLU A 56 3.29 -19.36 18.15
C GLU A 56 3.31 -20.85 17.83
N VAL A 57 2.89 -21.70 18.79
CA VAL A 57 2.83 -23.16 18.61
C VAL A 57 1.84 -23.55 17.51
N GLU A 58 0.65 -22.96 17.52
CA GLU A 58 -0.38 -23.21 16.51
C GLU A 58 0.06 -22.71 15.12
N ARG A 59 0.68 -21.51 15.08
CA ARG A 59 1.20 -20.93 13.85
C ARG A 59 2.29 -21.79 13.23
N LYS A 60 3.26 -22.28 14.03
CA LYS A 60 4.31 -23.19 13.58
C LYS A 60 3.76 -24.53 13.07
N ALA A 61 2.75 -25.07 13.74
CA ALA A 61 2.10 -26.33 13.31
C ALA A 61 1.39 -26.13 11.96
N LYS A 62 0.65 -25.04 11.78
CA LYS A 62 -0.03 -24.68 10.52
C LYS A 62 0.98 -24.46 9.40
N ASP A 63 2.08 -23.74 9.65
CA ASP A 63 3.13 -23.53 8.67
C ASP A 63 3.79 -24.84 8.23
N ALA A 64 4.06 -25.74 9.16
CA ALA A 64 4.63 -27.06 8.85
C ALA A 64 3.67 -27.89 7.98
N GLU A 65 2.38 -27.92 8.33
CA GLU A 65 1.34 -28.60 7.54
C GLU A 65 1.25 -28.04 6.11
N TRP A 66 1.10 -26.73 6.00
CA TRP A 66 0.95 -26.06 4.70
C TRP A 66 2.21 -26.17 3.84
N THR A 67 3.39 -26.08 4.45
CA THR A 67 4.67 -26.23 3.74
C THR A 67 4.89 -27.67 3.27
N ALA A 68 4.49 -28.66 4.07
CA ALA A 68 4.55 -30.05 3.65
C ALA A 68 3.62 -30.35 2.46
N ASP A 69 2.47 -29.69 2.39
CA ASP A 69 1.57 -29.79 1.24
C ASP A 69 2.14 -29.03 0.02
N MET A 70 2.57 -27.78 0.18
CA MET A 70 3.23 -27.00 -0.87
C MET A 70 4.36 -27.80 -1.54
N ASN A 71 5.24 -28.40 -0.76
CA ASN A 71 6.39 -29.14 -1.26
C ASN A 71 6.04 -30.39 -2.11
N LYS A 72 4.79 -30.89 -2.08
CA LYS A 72 4.32 -31.94 -2.97
C LYS A 72 3.98 -31.44 -4.38
N HIS A 73 3.63 -30.15 -4.49
CA HIS A 73 3.04 -29.55 -5.66
C HIS A 73 3.93 -28.48 -6.32
N TRP A 74 4.95 -28.02 -5.59
CA TRP A 74 5.91 -27.05 -6.09
C TRP A 74 7.29 -27.69 -6.25
N ARG A 75 7.95 -27.41 -7.37
CA ARG A 75 9.31 -27.90 -7.65
C ARG A 75 10.16 -26.83 -8.30
N ALA A 76 11.46 -26.90 -8.10
CA ALA A 76 12.43 -26.08 -8.81
C ALA A 76 13.04 -26.94 -9.94
N GLU A 77 13.00 -26.41 -11.17
CA GLU A 77 13.54 -27.10 -12.35
C GLU A 77 14.00 -26.05 -13.38
N GLY A 78 15.23 -26.08 -13.81
CA GLY A 78 15.75 -25.21 -14.85
C GLY A 78 15.59 -23.71 -14.55
N ASN A 79 15.89 -23.28 -13.31
CA ASN A 79 15.69 -21.92 -12.80
C ASN A 79 14.21 -21.48 -12.80
N GLN A 80 13.27 -22.39 -12.83
CA GLN A 80 11.84 -22.14 -12.73
C GLN A 80 11.29 -22.70 -11.42
N PHE A 81 10.38 -21.98 -10.80
CA PHE A 81 9.57 -22.43 -9.68
C PHE A 81 8.21 -22.82 -10.23
N ILE A 82 7.88 -24.09 -10.20
CA ILE A 82 6.77 -24.69 -10.96
C ILE A 82 5.75 -25.25 -10.00
N ASN A 83 4.50 -24.83 -10.15
CA ASN A 83 3.34 -25.44 -9.50
C ASN A 83 2.57 -26.30 -10.52
N ASP A 84 2.13 -27.47 -10.08
CA ASP A 84 1.36 -28.42 -10.93
C ASP A 84 -0.14 -28.09 -11.01
N GLY A 85 -0.58 -27.00 -10.42
CA GLY A 85 -1.98 -26.56 -10.36
C GLY A 85 -2.71 -26.98 -9.10
N ASN A 86 -2.03 -27.65 -8.15
CA ASN A 86 -2.62 -28.15 -6.91
C ASN A 86 -1.84 -27.68 -5.67
N GLY A 87 -2.37 -28.00 -4.49
CA GLY A 87 -1.73 -27.77 -3.19
C GLY A 87 -1.77 -26.33 -2.70
N LYS A 88 -1.03 -26.09 -1.62
CA LYS A 88 -0.93 -24.80 -0.96
C LYS A 88 -0.09 -23.81 -1.79
N TYR A 89 -0.32 -22.51 -1.57
CA TYR A 89 0.40 -21.41 -2.23
C TYR A 89 1.87 -21.39 -1.81
N ALA A 90 2.74 -20.88 -2.68
CA ALA A 90 4.09 -20.51 -2.27
C ALA A 90 4.07 -19.08 -1.71
N THR A 91 4.38 -18.96 -0.42
CA THR A 91 4.32 -17.72 0.37
C THR A 91 5.71 -17.38 0.89
N THR A 92 6.17 -16.14 0.74
CA THR A 92 7.46 -15.72 1.28
C THR A 92 7.50 -15.84 2.81
N GLU A 93 8.63 -16.29 3.38
CA GLU A 93 8.82 -16.29 4.83
C GLU A 93 8.92 -14.88 5.41
N LYS A 94 9.50 -13.95 4.62
CA LYS A 94 9.64 -12.54 5.00
C LYS A 94 8.42 -11.73 4.59
N ASP A 95 8.03 -10.78 5.45
CA ASP A 95 7.04 -9.75 5.19
C ASP A 95 7.69 -8.51 4.57
N TYR A 96 7.02 -7.91 3.60
CA TYR A 96 7.48 -6.70 2.88
C TYR A 96 6.50 -5.55 3.10
N GLY A 97 7.06 -4.33 3.22
CA GLY A 97 6.32 -3.07 3.29
C GLY A 97 6.03 -2.51 1.89
N ASP A 98 6.58 -1.33 1.60
CA ASP A 98 6.55 -0.74 0.26
C ASP A 98 7.62 -1.40 -0.61
N PHE A 99 7.28 -1.80 -1.83
CA PHE A 99 8.18 -2.57 -2.69
C PHE A 99 7.92 -2.37 -4.19
N GLU A 100 8.93 -2.72 -4.97
CA GLU A 100 8.83 -3.01 -6.39
C GLU A 100 9.15 -4.48 -6.63
N LEU A 101 8.23 -5.21 -7.27
CA LEU A 101 8.33 -6.64 -7.56
C LEU A 101 8.39 -6.84 -9.08
N LEU A 102 9.39 -7.57 -9.52
CA LEU A 102 9.54 -8.06 -10.89
C LEU A 102 9.40 -9.57 -10.87
N LEU A 103 8.64 -10.12 -11.79
CA LEU A 103 8.56 -11.57 -11.98
C LEU A 103 8.07 -11.93 -13.37
N GLU A 104 8.40 -13.13 -13.80
CA GLU A 104 7.89 -13.68 -15.03
C GLU A 104 7.09 -14.95 -14.76
N TYR A 105 5.98 -15.11 -15.50
CA TYR A 105 5.17 -16.30 -15.43
C TYR A 105 4.85 -16.85 -16.81
N LYS A 106 4.55 -18.14 -16.84
CA LYS A 106 4.09 -18.86 -18.04
C LYS A 106 3.04 -19.88 -17.64
N THR A 107 1.94 -19.91 -18.37
CA THR A 107 0.77 -20.75 -18.08
C THR A 107 0.42 -21.69 -19.23
N VAL A 108 -0.49 -22.61 -18.94
CA VAL A 108 -1.21 -23.47 -19.88
C VAL A 108 -2.66 -23.00 -20.04
N ALA A 109 -3.38 -23.55 -21.02
CA ALA A 109 -4.82 -23.26 -21.19
C ALA A 109 -5.61 -23.63 -19.92
N LYS A 110 -6.61 -22.80 -19.61
CA LYS A 110 -7.48 -22.88 -18.40
C LYS A 110 -6.75 -22.71 -17.08
N ALA A 111 -5.50 -22.27 -17.08
CA ALA A 111 -4.81 -21.91 -15.86
C ALA A 111 -5.45 -20.67 -15.23
N ASP A 112 -5.57 -20.72 -13.91
CA ASP A 112 -6.02 -19.62 -13.07
C ASP A 112 -5.02 -19.48 -11.93
N SER A 113 -4.60 -18.26 -11.62
CA SER A 113 -3.62 -17.98 -10.57
C SER A 113 -3.67 -16.51 -10.18
N GLY A 114 -2.80 -16.10 -9.29
CA GLY A 114 -2.66 -14.73 -8.89
C GLY A 114 -1.44 -14.48 -8.01
N ILE A 115 -1.17 -13.21 -7.76
CA ILE A 115 -0.11 -12.78 -6.86
C ILE A 115 -0.77 -12.03 -5.72
N TYR A 116 -0.62 -12.52 -4.48
CA TYR A 116 -1.08 -11.81 -3.30
C TYR A 116 -0.02 -10.82 -2.85
N LEU A 117 -0.46 -9.61 -2.57
CA LEU A 117 0.41 -8.53 -2.14
C LEU A 117 0.17 -8.30 -0.65
N ARG A 118 1.20 -8.48 0.17
CA ARG A 118 1.12 -8.43 1.64
C ARG A 118 0.06 -9.40 2.22
N GLY A 119 -0.05 -10.59 1.61
CA GLY A 119 -1.04 -11.60 2.01
C GLY A 119 -2.49 -11.25 1.66
N VAL A 120 -2.72 -10.22 0.84
CA VAL A 120 -4.06 -9.81 0.39
C VAL A 120 -4.26 -10.16 -1.08
N PRO A 121 -5.37 -10.87 -1.46
CA PRO A 121 -5.66 -11.21 -2.85
C PRO A 121 -6.10 -9.99 -3.65
N GLN A 122 -5.86 -9.89 -4.93
CA GLN A 122 -4.78 -10.48 -5.73
C GLN A 122 -4.60 -9.68 -7.02
N VAL A 123 -3.40 -9.71 -7.56
CA VAL A 123 -3.15 -9.42 -8.97
C VAL A 123 -3.51 -10.67 -9.76
N GLN A 124 -4.56 -10.61 -10.54
CA GLN A 124 -5.13 -11.79 -11.22
C GLN A 124 -4.31 -12.24 -12.41
N ILE A 125 -4.25 -13.56 -12.62
CA ILE A 125 -3.73 -14.20 -13.84
C ILE A 125 -4.84 -15.08 -14.43
N TRP A 126 -5.21 -14.81 -15.69
CA TRP A 126 -6.29 -15.48 -16.39
C TRP A 126 -5.82 -16.27 -17.62
N ASP A 127 -6.60 -17.29 -17.96
CA ASP A 127 -6.76 -17.67 -19.36
C ASP A 127 -7.74 -16.70 -20.02
N PHE A 128 -7.25 -15.68 -20.73
CA PHE A 128 -8.07 -14.66 -21.40
C PHE A 128 -8.88 -15.20 -22.58
N THR A 129 -8.73 -16.47 -22.93
CA THR A 129 -9.49 -17.16 -23.98
C THR A 129 -10.59 -18.07 -23.43
N GLU A 130 -10.65 -18.29 -22.10
CA GLU A 130 -11.63 -19.16 -21.44
C GLU A 130 -13.00 -18.48 -21.35
N LYS A 131 -13.85 -18.75 -22.34
CA LYS A 131 -15.18 -18.10 -22.47
C LYS A 131 -16.08 -18.28 -21.25
N GLU A 132 -15.95 -19.39 -20.52
CA GLU A 132 -16.73 -19.69 -19.33
C GLU A 132 -16.47 -18.68 -18.20
N LYS A 133 -15.28 -18.07 -18.16
CA LYS A 133 -14.84 -17.06 -17.19
C LYS A 133 -15.01 -15.61 -17.66
N PHE A 134 -15.50 -15.35 -18.87
CA PHE A 134 -15.71 -13.98 -19.37
C PHE A 134 -16.66 -13.16 -18.48
N LYS A 135 -17.68 -13.79 -17.89
CA LYS A 135 -18.52 -13.14 -16.88
C LYS A 135 -17.78 -12.69 -15.62
N LEU A 136 -16.60 -13.23 -15.36
CA LEU A 136 -15.71 -12.87 -14.26
C LEU A 136 -14.68 -11.81 -14.68
N GLY A 137 -14.54 -11.51 -15.97
CA GLY A 137 -13.61 -10.55 -16.53
C GLY A 137 -12.36 -11.16 -17.16
N ALA A 138 -12.32 -12.48 -17.40
CA ALA A 138 -11.15 -13.13 -18.00
C ALA A 138 -10.81 -12.59 -19.39
N ASP A 139 -11.83 -12.21 -20.19
CA ASP A 139 -11.69 -11.56 -21.49
C ASP A 139 -10.90 -10.24 -21.47
N LYS A 140 -10.79 -9.60 -20.31
CA LYS A 140 -10.02 -8.36 -20.11
C LYS A 140 -8.53 -8.63 -19.90
N GLY A 141 -8.14 -9.88 -19.61
CA GLY A 141 -6.77 -10.31 -19.39
C GLY A 141 -6.30 -10.24 -17.95
N SER A 142 -5.02 -10.49 -17.76
CA SER A 142 -4.35 -10.54 -16.47
C SER A 142 -3.91 -9.16 -15.97
N GLY A 143 -3.61 -9.06 -14.68
CA GLY A 143 -3.02 -7.88 -14.03
C GLY A 143 -4.00 -7.01 -13.26
N GLY A 144 -5.31 -7.22 -13.39
CA GLY A 144 -6.31 -6.50 -12.59
C GLY A 144 -6.27 -6.89 -11.10
N LEU A 145 -6.70 -5.98 -10.22
CA LEU A 145 -6.92 -6.23 -8.79
C LEU A 145 -8.29 -6.88 -8.61
N TRP A 146 -8.41 -8.14 -8.98
CA TRP A 146 -9.68 -8.82 -9.22
C TRP A 146 -10.64 -8.80 -8.01
N ASN A 147 -10.11 -8.84 -6.80
CA ASN A 147 -10.92 -8.83 -5.58
C ASN A 147 -11.38 -7.42 -5.17
N ASN A 148 -11.00 -6.36 -5.86
CA ASN A 148 -11.57 -5.04 -5.63
C ASN A 148 -13.08 -5.03 -5.96
N ASN A 149 -13.83 -4.09 -5.39
CA ASN A 149 -15.25 -3.93 -5.66
C ASN A 149 -15.50 -3.61 -7.14
N ALA A 150 -16.66 -4.01 -7.65
CA ALA A 150 -17.07 -3.64 -9.00
C ALA A 150 -17.08 -2.12 -9.17
N GLY A 151 -16.46 -1.62 -10.24
CA GLY A 151 -16.32 -0.19 -10.53
C GLY A 151 -15.14 0.50 -9.84
N SER A 152 -14.43 -0.16 -8.92
CA SER A 152 -13.19 0.39 -8.35
C SER A 152 -12.09 0.44 -9.41
N LEU A 153 -11.26 1.49 -9.33
CA LEU A 153 -10.07 1.60 -10.18
C LEU A 153 -9.17 0.37 -10.00
N GLY A 154 -8.63 -0.12 -11.09
CA GLY A 154 -7.75 -1.27 -11.11
C GLY A 154 -8.43 -2.62 -10.94
N LYS A 155 -9.75 -2.71 -10.70
CA LYS A 155 -10.52 -3.97 -10.70
C LYS A 155 -10.27 -4.76 -11.97
N ASP A 156 -10.44 -4.10 -13.09
CA ASP A 156 -10.15 -4.62 -14.42
C ASP A 156 -8.84 -4.00 -14.93
N PRO A 157 -8.03 -4.72 -15.73
CA PRO A 157 -6.87 -4.15 -16.37
C PRO A 157 -7.27 -3.09 -17.41
N LEU A 158 -6.44 -2.06 -17.56
CA LEU A 158 -6.65 -0.97 -18.53
C LEU A 158 -6.60 -1.45 -19.98
N VAL A 159 -5.82 -2.49 -20.26
CA VAL A 159 -5.64 -3.08 -21.58
C VAL A 159 -5.36 -4.58 -21.47
N LEU A 160 -5.77 -5.36 -22.45
CA LEU A 160 -5.33 -6.75 -22.61
C LEU A 160 -3.85 -6.75 -23.02
N ALA A 161 -3.00 -7.31 -22.17
CA ALA A 161 -1.56 -7.28 -22.34
C ALA A 161 -0.90 -8.67 -22.31
N ASP A 162 -1.69 -9.73 -22.14
CA ASP A 162 -1.22 -11.11 -22.07
C ASP A 162 -0.60 -11.57 -23.40
N LYS A 163 0.41 -12.44 -23.28
CA LYS A 163 0.96 -13.20 -24.41
C LYS A 163 0.28 -14.58 -24.49
N PRO A 164 0.36 -15.25 -25.65
CA PRO A 164 -0.13 -16.61 -25.81
C PRO A 164 0.43 -17.60 -24.79
N PHE A 165 -0.30 -18.69 -24.54
CA PHE A 165 0.19 -19.77 -23.69
C PHE A 165 1.54 -20.32 -24.14
N GLY A 166 2.35 -20.71 -23.19
CA GLY A 166 3.70 -21.19 -23.43
C GLY A 166 4.74 -20.08 -23.61
N GLU A 167 4.32 -18.82 -23.74
CA GLU A 167 5.21 -17.66 -23.71
C GLU A 167 5.35 -17.07 -22.31
N TRP A 168 6.51 -16.46 -22.04
CA TRP A 168 6.78 -15.79 -20.77
C TRP A 168 6.13 -14.40 -20.75
N ASN A 169 5.22 -14.19 -19.80
CA ASN A 169 4.66 -12.90 -19.43
C ASN A 169 5.51 -12.29 -18.32
N LYS A 170 5.70 -10.97 -18.33
CA LYS A 170 6.52 -10.23 -17.38
C LYS A 170 5.68 -9.21 -16.64
N PHE A 171 5.62 -9.33 -15.32
CA PHE A 171 5.06 -8.32 -14.43
C PHE A 171 6.13 -7.41 -13.86
N ARG A 172 5.77 -6.14 -13.73
CA ARG A 172 6.36 -5.16 -12.83
C ARG A 172 5.24 -4.62 -11.97
N ILE A 173 5.35 -4.76 -10.65
CA ILE A 173 4.35 -4.36 -9.67
C ILE A 173 5.01 -3.39 -8.69
N LEU A 174 4.48 -2.17 -8.59
CA LEU A 174 4.92 -1.14 -7.66
C LEU A 174 3.82 -0.95 -6.63
N MET A 175 4.14 -1.18 -5.34
CA MET A 175 3.19 -1.01 -4.23
C MET A 175 3.75 -0.07 -3.17
N VAL A 176 3.04 1.04 -2.93
CA VAL A 176 3.33 2.01 -1.85
C VAL A 176 2.05 2.24 -1.06
N GLY A 177 2.08 1.94 0.23
CA GLY A 177 0.84 1.86 1.01
C GLY A 177 -0.13 0.85 0.41
N SER A 178 -1.39 1.23 0.23
CA SER A 178 -2.38 0.44 -0.51
C SER A 178 -2.38 0.72 -2.01
N ARG A 179 -1.55 1.68 -2.49
CA ARG A 179 -1.51 2.10 -3.88
C ARG A 179 -0.66 1.14 -4.72
N VAL A 180 -1.24 0.63 -5.79
CA VAL A 180 -0.61 -0.35 -6.67
C VAL A 180 -0.63 0.16 -8.11
N SER A 181 0.54 0.12 -8.76
CA SER A 181 0.69 0.29 -10.20
C SER A 181 1.28 -0.98 -10.80
N ILE A 182 0.70 -1.47 -11.90
CA ILE A 182 1.07 -2.76 -12.50
C ILE A 182 1.31 -2.58 -13.98
N TRP A 183 2.42 -3.14 -14.45
CA TRP A 183 2.73 -3.32 -15.87
C TRP A 183 2.80 -4.80 -16.18
N LEU A 184 2.15 -5.20 -17.27
CA LEU A 184 2.25 -6.53 -17.84
C LEU A 184 2.81 -6.40 -19.27
N ASN A 185 3.93 -7.07 -19.54
CA ASN A 185 4.62 -7.00 -20.85
C ASN A 185 4.85 -5.54 -21.29
N ASP A 186 5.35 -4.72 -20.37
CA ASP A 186 5.67 -3.29 -20.52
C ASP A 186 4.45 -2.37 -20.78
N LYS A 187 3.21 -2.91 -20.76
CA LYS A 187 1.98 -2.11 -20.82
C LYS A 187 1.42 -1.90 -19.41
N MET A 188 1.09 -0.66 -19.08
CA MET A 188 0.41 -0.36 -17.82
C MET A 188 -1.00 -0.94 -17.82
N VAL A 189 -1.30 -1.81 -16.88
CA VAL A 189 -2.60 -2.47 -16.72
C VAL A 189 -3.37 -1.99 -15.48
N VAL A 190 -2.65 -1.46 -14.48
CA VAL A 190 -3.26 -0.78 -13.32
C VAL A 190 -2.42 0.47 -13.03
N ASP A 191 -3.10 1.62 -12.85
CA ASP A 191 -2.46 2.89 -12.52
C ASP A 191 -2.89 3.37 -11.14
N HIS A 192 -1.97 3.32 -10.17
CA HIS A 192 -2.07 3.89 -8.82
C HIS A 192 -3.41 3.59 -8.10
N ALA A 193 -3.95 2.40 -8.32
CA ALA A 193 -5.22 1.98 -7.72
C ALA A 193 -5.03 1.50 -6.28
N VAL A 194 -6.04 1.68 -5.44
CA VAL A 194 -6.05 1.13 -4.08
C VAL A 194 -6.33 -0.37 -4.14
N LEU A 195 -5.45 -1.19 -3.57
CA LEU A 195 -5.77 -2.58 -3.26
C LEU A 195 -6.69 -2.60 -2.04
N GLU A 196 -7.93 -3.02 -2.24
CA GLU A 196 -8.91 -3.13 -1.17
C GLU A 196 -8.62 -4.33 -0.28
N ASN A 197 -8.85 -4.18 1.02
CA ASN A 197 -8.66 -5.27 1.97
C ASN A 197 -9.79 -6.31 1.84
N TYR A 198 -9.52 -7.37 1.08
CA TYR A 198 -10.44 -8.47 0.82
C TYR A 198 -11.07 -9.06 2.09
N TYR A 199 -10.28 -9.24 3.14
CA TYR A 199 -10.74 -9.88 4.36
C TYR A 199 -11.70 -8.99 5.14
N ASP A 200 -11.38 -7.70 5.32
CA ASP A 200 -12.22 -6.78 6.07
C ASP A 200 -13.51 -6.42 5.34
N LYS A 201 -13.46 -6.19 4.03
CA LYS A 201 -14.69 -5.84 3.28
C LYS A 201 -15.70 -6.99 3.18
N ASN A 202 -15.26 -8.22 3.39
CA ASN A 202 -16.11 -9.41 3.44
C ASN A 202 -16.42 -9.86 4.87
N ASP A 203 -15.83 -9.23 5.89
CA ASP A 203 -16.11 -9.52 7.30
C ASP A 203 -17.31 -8.71 7.79
N LYS A 204 -18.28 -9.39 8.44
CA LYS A 204 -19.52 -8.75 8.91
C LYS A 204 -19.29 -7.58 9.87
N ASP A 205 -18.23 -7.64 10.66
CA ASP A 205 -17.90 -6.66 11.70
C ASP A 205 -17.08 -5.48 11.17
N HIS A 206 -16.42 -5.63 10.01
CA HIS A 206 -15.53 -4.62 9.43
C HIS A 206 -16.01 -4.02 8.10
N LYS A 207 -16.94 -4.67 7.39
CA LYS A 207 -17.37 -4.26 6.04
C LYS A 207 -17.92 -2.83 5.92
N ALA A 208 -18.44 -2.28 7.03
CA ALA A 208 -18.94 -0.89 7.05
C ALA A 208 -17.81 0.15 7.06
N ASN A 209 -16.65 -0.20 7.62
CA ASN A 209 -15.44 0.62 7.66
C ASN A 209 -14.21 -0.29 7.58
N PRO A 210 -13.90 -0.84 6.40
CA PRO A 210 -12.82 -1.80 6.23
C PRO A 210 -11.47 -1.10 6.42
N ARG A 211 -10.60 -1.72 7.23
CA ARG A 211 -9.22 -1.26 7.40
C ARG A 211 -8.48 -1.35 6.06
N PRO A 212 -7.51 -0.50 5.80
CA PRO A 212 -6.57 -0.70 4.69
C PRO A 212 -5.87 -2.05 4.75
N VAL A 213 -5.22 -2.46 3.67
CA VAL A 213 -4.35 -3.65 3.66
C VAL A 213 -3.25 -3.51 4.74
N PRO A 214 -2.68 -4.61 5.25
CA PRO A 214 -1.59 -4.55 6.22
C PRO A 214 -0.42 -3.68 5.74
N ALA A 215 0.23 -2.96 6.66
CA ALA A 215 1.43 -2.16 6.33
C ALA A 215 2.59 -3.02 5.85
N LYS A 216 2.66 -4.28 6.32
CA LYS A 216 3.61 -5.31 5.87
C LYS A 216 2.91 -6.66 5.77
N GLY A 217 3.40 -7.52 4.90
CA GLY A 217 2.93 -8.89 4.74
C GLY A 217 3.68 -9.63 3.63
N PRO A 218 3.43 -10.93 3.46
CA PRO A 218 4.12 -11.76 2.51
C PRO A 218 3.67 -11.51 1.07
N ILE A 219 4.51 -11.93 0.13
CA ILE A 219 4.12 -12.16 -1.26
C ILE A 219 3.71 -13.61 -1.40
N GLU A 220 2.56 -13.87 -2.06
CA GLU A 220 2.10 -15.24 -2.28
C GLU A 220 1.85 -15.48 -3.76
N LEU A 221 2.30 -16.62 -4.26
CA LEU A 221 2.01 -17.13 -5.60
C LEU A 221 0.88 -18.15 -5.46
N GLN A 222 -0.29 -17.81 -6.01
CA GLN A 222 -1.50 -18.59 -5.83
C GLN A 222 -1.49 -19.87 -6.67
N THR A 223 -1.99 -20.95 -6.08
CA THR A 223 -2.40 -22.18 -6.77
C THR A 223 -3.90 -22.16 -6.98
N HIS A 224 -4.40 -22.23 -8.21
CA HIS A 224 -5.84 -22.22 -8.48
C HIS A 224 -6.24 -23.01 -9.73
N GLY A 225 -5.45 -24.05 -10.09
CA GLY A 225 -5.69 -24.92 -11.23
C GLY A 225 -4.86 -24.58 -12.46
N GLY A 226 -4.39 -25.63 -13.14
CA GLY A 226 -3.46 -25.53 -14.28
C GLY A 226 -2.00 -25.31 -13.85
N GLU A 227 -1.08 -25.91 -14.59
CA GLU A 227 0.35 -25.69 -14.35
C GLU A 227 0.72 -24.23 -14.57
N ILE A 228 1.46 -23.65 -13.62
CA ILE A 228 2.05 -22.33 -13.76
C ILE A 228 3.55 -22.38 -13.41
N ARG A 229 4.33 -21.70 -14.20
CA ARG A 229 5.79 -21.60 -14.04
C ARG A 229 6.20 -20.17 -13.79
N TRP A 230 7.07 -19.99 -12.82
CA TRP A 230 7.59 -18.70 -12.38
C TRP A 230 9.10 -18.66 -12.52
N ARG A 231 9.66 -17.49 -12.84
CA ARG A 231 11.10 -17.24 -12.82
C ARG A 231 11.39 -15.77 -12.61
N ASN A 232 12.67 -15.42 -12.36
CA ASN A 232 13.13 -14.04 -12.25
C ASN A 232 12.28 -13.24 -11.25
N ILE A 233 12.01 -13.85 -10.08
CA ILE A 233 11.22 -13.24 -9.01
C ILE A 233 12.16 -12.37 -8.19
N PHE A 234 12.12 -11.06 -8.42
CA PHE A 234 13.01 -10.08 -7.81
C PHE A 234 12.21 -9.01 -7.10
N LEU A 235 12.65 -8.63 -5.91
CA LEU A 235 11.98 -7.59 -5.12
C LEU A 235 13.00 -6.56 -4.64
N ARG A 236 12.59 -5.29 -4.68
CA ARG A 236 13.29 -4.16 -4.08
C ARG A 236 12.36 -3.49 -3.07
N GLU A 237 12.83 -3.32 -1.84
CA GLU A 237 12.09 -2.54 -0.83
C GLU A 237 12.27 -1.04 -1.12
N ILE A 238 11.20 -0.25 -0.92
CA ILE A 238 11.15 1.18 -1.17
C ILE A 238 11.22 1.91 0.17
N GLY A 239 12.19 2.82 0.30
CA GLY A 239 12.34 3.64 1.50
C GLY A 239 11.34 4.81 1.56
N ALA A 240 11.19 5.41 2.75
CA ALA A 240 10.21 6.45 3.03
C ALA A 240 10.24 7.64 2.07
N ASP A 241 11.42 8.20 1.79
CA ASP A 241 11.54 9.37 0.90
C ASP A 241 11.19 9.04 -0.57
N GLU A 242 11.54 7.84 -1.04
CA GLU A 242 11.15 7.38 -2.38
C GLU A 242 9.63 7.12 -2.45
N ALA A 243 9.07 6.49 -1.42
CA ALA A 243 7.63 6.25 -1.31
C ALA A 243 6.84 7.57 -1.35
N ASN A 244 7.28 8.59 -0.61
CA ASN A 244 6.65 9.91 -0.62
C ASN A 244 6.68 10.56 -2.01
N LYS A 245 7.81 10.45 -2.74
CA LYS A 245 7.92 10.95 -4.12
C LYS A 245 6.97 10.24 -5.06
N ILE A 246 6.83 8.91 -4.93
CA ILE A 246 5.89 8.13 -5.73
C ILE A 246 4.45 8.59 -5.47
N LEU A 247 4.04 8.72 -4.19
CA LEU A 247 2.70 9.19 -3.83
C LEU A 247 2.45 10.61 -4.35
N ALA A 248 3.40 11.52 -4.17
CA ALA A 248 3.29 12.92 -4.62
C ALA A 248 3.21 13.06 -6.15
N SER A 249 3.77 12.11 -6.91
CA SER A 249 3.79 12.16 -8.38
C SER A 249 2.43 11.93 -9.04
N HIS A 250 1.47 11.32 -8.31
CA HIS A 250 0.13 11.04 -8.83
C HIS A 250 -0.86 12.15 -8.42
N GLY A 251 -1.77 12.53 -9.34
CA GLY A 251 -2.84 13.48 -9.05
C GLY A 251 -2.37 14.89 -8.66
N GLY A 252 -1.13 15.27 -8.98
CA GLY A 252 -0.50 16.52 -8.53
C GLY A 252 -1.04 17.81 -9.19
N ASN A 253 -1.88 17.70 -10.23
CA ASN A 253 -2.38 18.85 -10.95
C ASN A 253 -3.21 19.78 -10.06
N GLY A 254 -2.89 21.08 -10.07
CA GLY A 254 -3.60 22.14 -9.33
C GLY A 254 -3.16 22.31 -7.88
N PHE A 255 -2.20 21.54 -7.39
CA PHE A 255 -1.57 21.83 -6.09
C PHE A 255 -0.57 22.99 -6.20
N VAL A 256 -0.64 23.91 -5.23
CA VAL A 256 0.24 25.06 -5.10
C VAL A 256 0.94 24.99 -3.74
N SER A 257 2.22 25.38 -3.72
CA SER A 257 2.97 25.41 -2.46
C SER A 257 2.45 26.52 -1.54
N ALA A 258 2.07 26.14 -0.32
CA ALA A 258 1.71 27.06 0.76
C ALA A 258 2.91 27.43 1.64
N PHE A 259 4.07 26.79 1.42
CA PHE A 259 5.30 27.08 2.13
C PHE A 259 6.46 27.22 1.13
N ASN A 260 7.18 28.32 1.22
CA ASN A 260 8.26 28.68 0.28
C ASN A 260 9.61 27.97 0.59
N GLY A 261 9.67 27.19 1.68
CA GLY A 261 10.88 26.50 2.12
C GLY A 261 11.93 27.37 2.81
N ARG A 262 11.65 28.67 3.03
CA ARG A 262 12.66 29.65 3.52
C ARG A 262 12.21 30.40 4.76
N ASP A 263 10.96 30.84 4.81
CA ASP A 263 10.41 31.66 5.90
C ASP A 263 8.90 31.43 6.07
N LEU A 264 8.33 32.04 7.11
CA LEU A 264 6.91 31.94 7.44
C LEU A 264 6.11 33.17 6.97
N SER A 265 6.56 33.89 5.93
CA SER A 265 5.91 35.13 5.45
C SER A 265 4.46 34.90 4.98
N GLY A 266 4.12 33.71 4.50
CA GLY A 266 2.76 33.29 4.13
C GLY A 266 1.89 32.80 5.28
N TRP A 267 2.41 32.79 6.51
CA TRP A 267 1.79 32.21 7.69
C TRP A 267 1.43 33.28 8.73
N ALA A 268 0.50 32.95 9.62
CA ALA A 268 0.03 33.78 10.73
C ALA A 268 -0.08 32.96 12.02
N GLY A 269 -0.51 33.59 13.12
CA GLY A 269 -0.51 32.99 14.45
C GLY A 269 0.83 33.17 15.16
N PRO A 270 1.19 32.33 16.12
CA PRO A 270 2.42 32.44 16.92
C PRO A 270 3.66 31.95 16.13
N VAL A 271 3.96 32.65 15.02
CA VAL A 271 5.06 32.28 14.11
C VAL A 271 6.42 32.26 14.82
N GLU A 272 6.61 33.03 15.89
CA GLU A 272 7.79 33.05 16.73
C GLU A 272 8.03 31.73 17.50
N ASN A 273 6.99 30.91 17.64
CA ASN A 273 7.07 29.57 18.26
C ASN A 273 7.50 28.49 17.28
N TYR A 274 7.71 28.86 16.03
CA TYR A 274 8.16 27.96 14.96
C TYR A 274 9.47 28.52 14.36
N GLU A 275 10.19 27.64 13.69
CA GLU A 275 11.37 28.00 12.92
C GLU A 275 11.40 27.25 11.59
N VAL A 276 12.16 27.76 10.65
CA VAL A 276 12.44 27.06 9.39
C VAL A 276 13.82 26.43 9.51
N LEU A 277 13.86 25.11 9.49
CA LEU A 277 15.07 24.31 9.56
C LEU A 277 15.10 23.30 8.43
N ASP A 278 16.17 23.29 7.62
CA ASP A 278 16.37 22.39 6.48
C ASP A 278 15.16 22.34 5.53
N GLY A 279 14.58 23.51 5.22
CA GLY A 279 13.41 23.62 4.34
C GLY A 279 12.11 23.08 4.94
N SER A 280 12.04 22.93 6.25
CA SER A 280 10.87 22.45 6.98
C SER A 280 10.41 23.46 8.02
N ILE A 281 9.08 23.55 8.25
CA ILE A 281 8.49 24.27 9.38
C ILE A 281 8.60 23.36 10.60
N VAL A 282 9.27 23.80 11.66
CA VAL A 282 9.48 23.02 12.88
C VAL A 282 8.92 23.76 14.08
N CYS A 283 8.08 23.10 14.87
CA CYS A 283 7.64 23.63 16.14
C CYS A 283 8.81 23.61 17.13
N LYS A 284 9.10 24.77 17.76
CA LYS A 284 10.18 24.87 18.73
C LYS A 284 9.84 24.10 20.00
N PRO A 285 10.80 23.38 20.60
CA PRO A 285 10.57 22.62 21.83
C PRO A 285 9.97 23.47 22.96
N LYS A 286 8.97 22.95 23.66
CA LYS A 286 8.22 23.60 24.74
C LYS A 286 7.49 24.90 24.34
N LYS A 287 7.37 25.13 23.05
CA LYS A 287 6.51 26.18 22.45
C LYS A 287 5.26 25.50 21.89
N GLY A 288 4.46 26.20 21.13
CA GLY A 288 3.25 25.60 20.55
C GLY A 288 2.29 26.69 20.09
N GLY A 289 1.03 26.30 19.99
CA GLY A 289 -0.02 27.13 19.40
C GLY A 289 -0.15 26.89 17.90
N THR A 290 -1.23 27.36 17.31
CA THR A 290 -1.56 27.07 15.91
C THR A 290 -0.98 28.10 14.97
N VAL A 291 0.00 27.71 14.17
CA VAL A 291 0.48 28.47 13.02
C VAL A 291 -0.36 28.08 11.80
N TYR A 292 -0.82 29.05 11.01
CA TYR A 292 -1.77 28.82 9.94
C TYR A 292 -1.51 29.70 8.71
N THR A 293 -2.00 29.26 7.54
CA THR A 293 -1.93 30.01 6.29
C THR A 293 -2.70 31.33 6.39
N LYS A 294 -2.19 32.43 5.81
CA LYS A 294 -2.96 33.69 5.71
C LYS A 294 -4.18 33.53 4.82
N GLU A 295 -4.13 32.63 3.85
CA GLU A 295 -5.24 32.31 2.96
C GLU A 295 -6.21 31.35 3.64
N GLU A 296 -7.51 31.52 3.34
CA GLU A 296 -8.58 30.61 3.76
C GLU A 296 -8.99 29.67 2.63
N TYR A 297 -9.49 28.48 3.02
CA TYR A 297 -9.93 27.43 2.13
C TYR A 297 -11.33 26.94 2.51
N GLY A 298 -12.19 26.80 1.51
CA GLY A 298 -13.48 26.10 1.61
C GLY A 298 -13.29 24.61 1.39
N ASP A 299 -13.67 24.09 0.21
CA ASP A 299 -13.31 22.74 -0.21
C ASP A 299 -11.88 22.75 -0.74
N PHE A 300 -11.07 21.82 -0.25
CA PHE A 300 -9.65 21.76 -0.61
C PHE A 300 -9.05 20.36 -0.45
N ALA A 301 -7.91 20.15 -1.08
CA ALA A 301 -7.00 19.07 -0.76
C ALA A 301 -5.67 19.66 -0.27
N ALA A 302 -5.09 19.02 0.75
CA ALA A 302 -3.77 19.33 1.28
C ALA A 302 -2.85 18.12 1.15
N ARG A 303 -1.59 18.35 0.78
CA ARG A 303 -0.50 17.37 0.86
C ARG A 303 0.56 17.94 1.77
N VAL A 304 1.02 17.11 2.71
CA VAL A 304 2.07 17.50 3.64
C VAL A 304 2.96 16.29 3.94
N GLU A 305 4.24 16.53 4.06
CA GLU A 305 5.13 15.57 4.68
C GLU A 305 5.41 16.01 6.12
N PHE A 306 5.25 15.08 7.07
CA PHE A 306 5.59 15.34 8.47
C PHE A 306 6.58 14.31 9.02
N LYS A 307 7.39 14.75 9.98
CA LYS A 307 8.34 13.91 10.70
C LYS A 307 8.21 14.11 12.20
N LEU A 308 7.94 13.01 12.90
CA LEU A 308 7.75 13.00 14.34
C LEU A 308 9.08 12.72 15.06
N PRO A 309 9.40 13.43 16.14
CA PRO A 309 10.34 12.93 17.14
C PRO A 309 9.69 11.80 17.96
N PRO A 310 10.45 11.00 18.74
CA PRO A 310 9.87 10.05 19.68
C PRO A 310 8.88 10.72 20.65
N GLY A 311 7.66 10.20 20.73
CA GLY A 311 6.56 10.77 21.52
C GLY A 311 6.01 12.08 21.00
N GLY A 312 6.32 12.46 19.74
CA GLY A 312 5.87 13.72 19.14
C GLY A 312 4.36 13.84 19.00
N ASN A 313 3.85 15.05 19.26
CA ASN A 313 2.44 15.41 19.18
C ASN A 313 2.26 16.75 18.47
N ASN A 314 1.35 16.81 17.51
CA ASN A 314 0.94 17.97 16.74
C ASN A 314 -0.42 17.69 16.11
N GLY A 315 -0.96 18.61 15.31
CA GLY A 315 -2.18 18.39 14.53
C GLY A 315 -2.21 19.23 13.25
N LEU A 316 -2.99 18.78 12.27
CA LEU A 316 -3.33 19.61 11.11
C LEU A 316 -4.62 20.37 11.43
N ALA A 317 -4.54 21.69 11.38
CA ALA A 317 -5.70 22.57 11.56
C ALA A 317 -6.52 22.64 10.27
N ILE A 318 -7.77 22.20 10.35
CA ILE A 318 -8.67 22.15 9.19
C ILE A 318 -9.75 23.22 9.36
N ARG A 319 -9.80 24.18 8.42
CA ARG A 319 -10.70 25.35 8.43
C ARG A 319 -10.66 26.08 9.78
N TYR A 320 -9.45 26.35 10.26
CA TYR A 320 -9.22 27.07 11.52
C TYR A 320 -9.63 28.53 11.44
N PRO A 321 -10.31 29.13 12.43
CA PRO A 321 -10.77 30.53 12.38
C PRO A 321 -9.69 31.57 12.71
N GLY A 322 -8.46 31.16 13.06
CA GLY A 322 -7.37 32.06 13.45
C GLY A 322 -7.24 32.31 14.95
N SER A 323 -8.14 31.81 15.78
CA SER A 323 -8.07 31.91 17.25
C SER A 323 -8.85 30.78 17.94
N GLY A 324 -8.52 30.50 19.17
CA GLY A 324 -9.12 29.44 19.98
C GLY A 324 -8.44 28.06 19.83
N ASP A 325 -8.96 27.06 20.49
CA ASP A 325 -8.44 25.70 20.46
C ASP A 325 -8.81 25.00 19.14
N THR A 326 -7.80 24.63 18.37
CA THR A 326 -7.92 24.09 17.02
C THR A 326 -8.86 22.90 16.93
N ALA A 327 -8.78 22.00 17.90
CA ALA A 327 -9.58 20.77 17.91
C ALA A 327 -11.09 21.02 17.97
N TYR A 328 -11.51 22.15 18.56
CA TYR A 328 -12.92 22.44 18.83
C TYR A 328 -13.49 23.57 17.96
N VAL A 329 -12.68 24.62 17.66
CA VAL A 329 -13.19 25.79 16.93
C VAL A 329 -12.95 25.72 15.42
N GLY A 330 -11.97 24.96 14.95
CA GLY A 330 -11.82 24.55 13.54
C GLY A 330 -12.89 23.56 13.13
N MET A 331 -12.95 23.22 11.85
CA MET A 331 -13.75 22.08 11.41
C MET A 331 -13.32 20.79 12.14
N CYS A 332 -12.03 20.59 12.25
CA CYS A 332 -11.38 19.62 13.14
C CYS A 332 -9.89 19.93 13.24
N GLU A 333 -9.23 19.28 14.19
CA GLU A 333 -7.83 18.99 14.17
C GLU A 333 -7.66 17.54 13.70
N LEU A 334 -6.82 17.30 12.69
CA LEU A 334 -6.36 15.96 12.35
C LEU A 334 -5.10 15.66 13.16
N GLN A 335 -5.18 14.66 14.00
CA GLN A 335 -4.10 14.33 14.93
C GLN A 335 -2.83 13.91 14.17
N VAL A 336 -1.68 14.43 14.59
CA VAL A 336 -0.32 14.02 14.15
C VAL A 336 0.43 13.53 15.38
N LEU A 337 0.54 12.20 15.56
CA LEU A 337 0.99 11.59 16.79
C LEU A 337 1.92 10.40 16.54
N ASP A 338 2.90 10.23 17.42
CA ASP A 338 3.65 8.97 17.52
C ASP A 338 2.80 7.92 18.24
N ASP A 339 1.95 7.24 17.49
CA ASP A 339 0.99 6.24 17.99
C ASP A 339 1.63 5.08 18.78
N ALA A 340 2.94 4.84 18.57
CA ALA A 340 3.68 3.76 19.19
C ALA A 340 4.29 4.13 20.56
N ALA A 341 4.30 5.43 20.90
CA ALA A 341 4.86 5.88 22.17
C ALA A 341 4.06 5.34 23.36
N ALA A 342 4.76 4.80 24.35
CA ALA A 342 4.15 4.15 25.52
C ALA A 342 3.19 5.06 26.29
N GLN A 343 3.49 6.35 26.32
CA GLN A 343 2.65 7.37 26.98
C GLN A 343 1.26 7.50 26.34
N TYR A 344 1.10 7.11 25.08
CA TYR A 344 -0.16 7.21 24.32
C TYR A 344 -0.91 5.88 24.21
N ALA A 345 -0.46 4.82 24.88
CA ALA A 345 -1.02 3.48 24.76
C ALA A 345 -2.50 3.35 25.18
N LYS A 346 -3.02 4.32 25.98
CA LYS A 346 -4.36 4.29 26.56
C LYS A 346 -5.26 5.46 26.15
N LEU A 347 -4.96 6.13 25.03
CA LEU A 347 -5.79 7.21 24.51
C LEU A 347 -7.13 6.68 23.97
N ASP A 348 -8.14 7.56 23.91
CA ASP A 348 -9.36 7.29 23.12
C ASP A 348 -8.98 7.07 21.64
N ALA A 349 -9.70 6.19 20.96
CA ALA A 349 -9.43 5.87 19.57
C ALA A 349 -9.40 7.11 18.64
N ARG A 350 -10.15 8.17 19.02
CA ARG A 350 -10.26 9.44 18.29
C ARG A 350 -9.11 10.42 18.57
N GLN A 351 -8.04 9.98 19.25
CA GLN A 351 -6.86 10.79 19.55
C GLN A 351 -5.59 10.27 18.87
N TYR A 352 -5.66 9.23 18.06
CA TYR A 352 -4.52 8.69 17.31
C TYR A 352 -4.36 9.36 15.96
N CYS A 353 -3.16 9.25 15.39
CA CYS A 353 -2.75 9.92 14.15
C CYS A 353 -3.78 9.75 13.02
N GLY A 354 -4.10 10.85 12.33
CA GLY A 354 -5.09 10.92 11.25
C GLY A 354 -6.54 10.98 11.69
N SER A 355 -6.84 10.83 13.00
CA SER A 355 -8.21 10.99 13.52
C SER A 355 -8.67 12.44 13.47
N ALA A 356 -9.95 12.67 13.14
CA ALA A 356 -10.60 13.94 13.45
C ALA A 356 -10.81 13.97 14.98
N TYR A 357 -9.93 14.69 15.67
CA TYR A 357 -9.77 14.66 17.11
C TYR A 357 -11.11 14.75 17.86
N GLY A 358 -11.32 13.81 18.76
CA GLY A 358 -12.53 13.74 19.60
C GLY A 358 -13.83 13.41 18.86
N MET A 359 -13.82 13.33 17.52
CA MET A 359 -14.99 13.12 16.69
C MET A 359 -14.99 11.76 15.96
N MET A 360 -13.97 11.48 15.16
CA MET A 360 -13.92 10.28 14.32
C MET A 360 -12.54 9.65 14.35
N ALA A 361 -12.49 8.35 14.67
CA ALA A 361 -11.25 7.60 14.77
C ALA A 361 -10.73 7.16 13.39
N ALA A 362 -9.43 7.34 13.16
CA ALA A 362 -8.72 6.77 12.02
C ALA A 362 -8.28 5.33 12.29
N HIS A 363 -8.02 4.58 11.23
CA HIS A 363 -7.34 3.28 11.30
C HIS A 363 -5.88 3.45 11.68
N ARG A 364 -5.42 2.67 12.65
CA ARG A 364 -4.07 2.73 13.24
C ARG A 364 -3.09 1.77 12.59
N GLY A 365 -1.79 2.02 12.79
CA GLY A 365 -0.69 1.13 12.37
C GLY A 365 -0.06 1.51 11.03
N TYR A 366 -0.27 2.74 10.55
CA TYR A 366 0.22 3.23 9.27
C TYR A 366 1.19 4.41 9.38
N VAL A 367 1.45 4.91 10.59
CA VAL A 367 2.50 5.91 10.87
C VAL A 367 3.87 5.23 10.79
N ARG A 368 4.81 5.86 10.11
CA ARG A 368 6.20 5.40 10.07
C ARG A 368 6.91 5.69 11.40
N PRO A 369 7.96 4.92 11.74
CA PRO A 369 8.73 5.14 12.94
C PRO A 369 9.25 6.59 13.08
N PRO A 370 9.39 7.11 14.31
CA PRO A 370 9.98 8.43 14.55
C PRO A 370 11.28 8.65 13.79
N GLY A 371 11.48 9.87 13.29
CA GLY A 371 12.62 10.26 12.46
C GLY A 371 12.45 9.99 10.97
N GLN A 372 11.41 9.27 10.54
CA GLN A 372 11.08 9.08 9.13
C GLN A 372 9.99 10.06 8.68
N TRP A 373 10.05 10.48 7.40
CA TRP A 373 9.05 11.34 6.80
C TRP A 373 7.81 10.54 6.41
N ASN A 374 6.65 10.93 6.93
CA ASN A 374 5.33 10.47 6.52
C ASN A 374 4.80 11.39 5.42
N PHE A 375 3.98 10.86 4.53
CA PHE A 375 3.21 11.61 3.53
C PHE A 375 1.73 11.53 3.89
N GLU A 376 1.08 12.68 4.00
CA GLU A 376 -0.35 12.74 4.28
C GLU A 376 -1.05 13.59 3.22
N GLU A 377 -2.13 13.03 2.65
CA GLU A 377 -3.06 13.76 1.79
C GLU A 377 -4.43 13.83 2.47
N VAL A 378 -4.93 15.04 2.64
CA VAL A 378 -6.24 15.32 3.21
C VAL A 378 -7.13 15.93 2.14
N THR A 379 -8.33 15.39 1.97
CA THR A 379 -9.37 15.98 1.10
C THR A 379 -10.57 16.38 1.97
N VAL A 380 -10.94 17.65 1.88
CA VAL A 380 -12.10 18.24 2.57
C VAL A 380 -13.10 18.73 1.54
N LYS A 381 -14.35 18.22 1.60
CA LYS A 381 -15.40 18.58 0.66
C LYS A 381 -16.74 18.67 1.39
N GLY A 382 -17.29 19.86 1.52
CA GLY A 382 -18.43 20.11 2.40
C GLY A 382 -18.09 19.68 3.83
N SER A 383 -18.88 18.78 4.41
CA SER A 383 -18.66 18.17 5.73
C SER A 383 -17.82 16.89 5.71
N THR A 384 -17.45 16.40 4.51
CA THR A 384 -16.69 15.16 4.38
C THR A 384 -15.19 15.41 4.49
N ILE A 385 -14.50 14.47 5.12
CA ILE A 385 -13.05 14.47 5.26
C ILE A 385 -12.50 13.09 4.94
N LYS A 386 -11.46 13.07 4.11
CA LYS A 386 -10.70 11.86 3.78
C LYS A 386 -9.24 12.08 4.06
N VAL A 387 -8.62 11.14 4.78
CA VAL A 387 -7.20 11.16 5.12
C VAL A 387 -6.52 9.94 4.54
N GLU A 388 -5.49 10.16 3.73
CA GLU A 388 -4.60 9.13 3.22
C GLU A 388 -3.20 9.34 3.80
N LEU A 389 -2.75 8.41 4.63
CA LEU A 389 -1.44 8.43 5.27
C LEU A 389 -0.55 7.35 4.65
N ASN A 390 0.61 7.76 4.11
CA ASN A 390 1.58 6.84 3.49
C ASN A 390 0.97 5.91 2.42
N GLY A 391 -0.06 6.41 1.68
CA GLY A 391 -0.78 5.65 0.67
C GLY A 391 -1.88 4.74 1.22
N PHE A 392 -2.24 4.85 2.50
CA PHE A 392 -3.36 4.14 3.12
C PHE A 392 -4.50 5.10 3.43
N VAL A 393 -5.70 4.82 2.95
CA VAL A 393 -6.90 5.59 3.34
C VAL A 393 -7.26 5.19 4.77
N ILE A 394 -6.89 6.02 5.74
CA ILE A 394 -7.08 5.71 7.17
C ILE A 394 -8.34 6.32 7.77
N LEU A 395 -8.88 7.35 7.13
CA LEU A 395 -10.14 7.99 7.51
C LEU A 395 -10.88 8.38 6.22
N ASP A 396 -12.16 8.06 6.15
CA ASP A 396 -13.07 8.54 5.11
C ASP A 396 -14.46 8.66 5.73
N GLY A 397 -14.91 9.88 5.98
CA GLY A 397 -16.14 10.08 6.73
C GLY A 397 -16.76 11.45 6.58
N ASP A 398 -17.95 11.59 7.16
CA ASP A 398 -18.78 12.80 7.14
C ASP A 398 -18.97 13.32 8.57
N LEU A 399 -18.30 14.43 8.91
CA LEU A 399 -18.35 15.01 10.24
C LEU A 399 -19.75 15.55 10.61
N ALA A 400 -20.60 15.86 9.63
CA ALA A 400 -21.99 16.25 9.91
C ALA A 400 -22.79 15.12 10.56
N LYS A 401 -22.39 13.85 10.34
CA LYS A 401 -23.02 12.67 10.92
C LYS A 401 -22.54 12.33 12.34
N VAL A 402 -21.52 13.04 12.83
CA VAL A 402 -20.98 12.82 14.18
C VAL A 402 -21.93 13.45 15.21
N THR A 403 -22.50 12.61 16.06
CA THR A 403 -23.43 13.00 17.13
C THR A 403 -22.86 12.79 18.53
N GLU A 404 -21.80 11.97 18.64
CA GLU A 404 -21.14 11.64 19.90
C GLU A 404 -19.69 12.14 19.90
N PHE A 405 -19.36 12.92 20.90
CA PHE A 405 -18.03 13.51 21.07
C PHE A 405 -17.28 12.85 22.23
N MET A 406 -15.96 12.78 22.11
CA MET A 406 -15.10 12.33 23.19
C MET A 406 -15.32 13.19 24.44
N ALA A 407 -15.39 12.54 25.61
CA ALA A 407 -15.65 13.20 26.90
C ALA A 407 -16.89 14.13 26.89
N LYS A 408 -17.83 13.94 25.97
CA LYS A 408 -19.00 14.80 25.77
C LYS A 408 -18.64 16.28 25.47
N SER A 409 -17.43 16.55 25.02
CA SER A 409 -16.96 17.90 24.68
C SER A 409 -17.47 18.30 23.30
N PRO A 410 -18.31 19.33 23.17
CA PRO A 410 -18.85 19.73 21.89
C PRO A 410 -17.78 20.32 20.97
N HIS A 411 -17.93 20.14 19.67
CA HIS A 411 -17.07 20.71 18.63
C HIS A 411 -17.86 21.79 17.84
N PRO A 412 -17.96 23.02 18.34
CA PRO A 412 -18.79 24.08 17.73
C PRO A 412 -18.28 24.47 16.33
N GLY A 413 -17.02 24.21 16.00
CA GLY A 413 -16.43 24.51 14.70
C GLY A 413 -16.67 23.47 13.62
N LYS A 414 -17.21 22.26 13.95
CA LYS A 414 -17.28 21.12 13.02
C LYS A 414 -18.00 21.38 11.69
N ASP A 415 -18.93 22.34 11.69
CA ASP A 415 -19.74 22.69 10.52
C ASP A 415 -19.19 23.92 9.74
N ARG A 416 -17.93 24.34 10.00
CA ARG A 416 -17.31 25.46 9.28
C ARG A 416 -17.17 25.16 7.80
N ALA A 417 -17.64 26.09 6.98
CA ALA A 417 -17.55 26.00 5.52
C ALA A 417 -16.20 26.48 4.97
N SER A 418 -15.47 27.34 5.71
CA SER A 418 -14.14 27.84 5.33
C SER A 418 -13.29 28.16 6.56
N GLY A 419 -12.00 28.34 6.33
CA GLY A 419 -11.00 28.78 7.31
C GLY A 419 -9.59 28.41 6.86
N HIS A 420 -8.64 28.65 7.74
CA HIS A 420 -7.21 28.45 7.46
C HIS A 420 -6.80 26.97 7.56
N PHE A 421 -5.77 26.59 6.81
CA PHE A 421 -5.00 25.37 7.03
C PHE A 421 -3.79 25.68 7.92
N GLY A 422 -3.42 24.77 8.81
CA GLY A 422 -2.30 25.05 9.72
C GLY A 422 -1.77 23.86 10.48
N PHE A 423 -0.89 24.15 11.45
CA PHE A 423 -0.26 23.17 12.34
C PHE A 423 -0.49 23.56 13.79
N ALA A 424 -1.11 22.67 14.57
CA ALA A 424 -1.41 22.85 15.98
C ALA A 424 -0.29 22.26 16.85
N GLY A 425 0.71 23.07 17.19
CA GLY A 425 1.87 22.65 17.96
C GLY A 425 1.58 22.46 19.45
N HIS A 426 2.07 21.36 20.00
CA HIS A 426 1.98 20.99 21.43
C HIS A 426 3.35 21.04 22.16
N GLY A 427 4.36 21.69 21.56
CA GLY A 427 5.68 21.86 22.15
C GLY A 427 6.69 20.77 21.81
N ASP A 428 6.35 19.84 20.92
CA ASP A 428 7.25 18.85 20.39
C ASP A 428 7.79 19.29 19.02
N ALA A 429 9.05 18.94 18.73
CA ALA A 429 9.74 19.33 17.49
C ALA A 429 9.27 18.52 16.26
N VAL A 430 7.98 18.55 16.00
CA VAL A 430 7.42 17.99 14.77
C VAL A 430 7.76 18.88 13.60
N ALA A 431 8.27 18.29 12.52
CA ALA A 431 8.67 18.98 11.31
C ALA A 431 7.69 18.74 10.17
N PHE A 432 7.42 19.77 9.38
CA PHE A 432 6.53 19.73 8.21
C PHE A 432 7.25 20.30 6.98
N ARG A 433 7.17 19.61 5.84
CA ARG A 433 7.71 20.08 4.55
C ARG A 433 6.76 19.73 3.40
N ASN A 434 7.05 20.23 2.21
CA ASN A 434 6.27 19.94 1.00
C ASN A 434 4.76 20.20 1.21
N VAL A 435 4.45 21.35 1.82
CA VAL A 435 3.07 21.75 2.13
C VAL A 435 2.42 22.30 0.88
N LEU A 436 1.52 21.53 0.29
CA LEU A 436 0.83 21.84 -0.96
C LEU A 436 -0.67 21.89 -0.71
N LEU A 437 -1.34 22.88 -1.27
CA LEU A 437 -2.79 23.06 -1.16
C LEU A 437 -3.43 23.22 -2.54
N LYS A 438 -4.64 22.70 -2.69
CA LYS A 438 -5.44 22.76 -3.91
C LYS A 438 -6.88 23.08 -3.54
N LYS A 439 -7.45 24.15 -4.10
CA LYS A 439 -8.89 24.44 -4.03
C LYS A 439 -9.65 23.46 -4.92
N LEU A 440 -10.79 22.95 -4.46
CA LEU A 440 -11.62 21.97 -5.14
C LEU A 440 -12.92 22.59 -5.66
#